data_bd3d3b12885c06b791f35b0b7bad996f
#
_entry.id   bd3d3b12885c06b791f35b0b7bad996f
#
_cell.length_a   1.000
_cell.length_b   1.000
_cell.length_c   1.000
_cell.angle_alpha   90.00
_cell.angle_beta   90.00
_cell.angle_gamma   90.00
#
_symmetry.space_group_name_H-M   'P 1'
#
loop_
_entity.id
_entity.type
_entity.pdbx_description
1 polymer ?
#
loop_
_entity_poly.entity_id
_entity_poly.type
_entity_poly.pdbx_seq_one_letter_code
_entity_poly.pdbx_strand_id
1 'polypeptide(L)'
;MKVVAFNGSPRKDGNTTILINHVFRELEKEGIETELVQLSGREIRGCIACYKCFENKDQHCAVKDDIANECIEKMIQAEGILLGSPVYFTDVTSEMKALIDRSGFVSLANGGLYKNKVSAAVVAVRRSGAIHTFNTMTHFFLAGQMVLIGRGIGVGRNKGEVEKDEEGIQSVKVLGQRMAWLLKKIYG
;
A
#
# COMPACT_ATOMS: atom_id res chain seq x y z
N MET A 1 11.39 11.47 -7.93
CA MET A 1 10.37 11.02 -6.95
C MET A 1 9.96 9.61 -7.28
N LYS A 2 9.70 8.82 -6.27
CA LYS A 2 9.33 7.40 -6.41
C LYS A 2 8.09 7.07 -5.58
N VAL A 3 7.20 6.26 -6.15
CA VAL A 3 6.05 5.65 -5.47
C VAL A 3 6.24 4.15 -5.42
N VAL A 4 6.19 3.57 -4.22
CA VAL A 4 6.17 2.12 -4.02
C VAL A 4 4.76 1.66 -3.72
N ALA A 5 4.29 0.63 -4.43
CA ALA A 5 3.02 -0.03 -4.15
C ALA A 5 3.23 -1.43 -3.58
N PHE A 6 2.44 -1.78 -2.58
CA PHE A 6 2.42 -3.12 -1.98
C PHE A 6 1.12 -3.82 -2.34
N ASN A 7 1.23 -4.93 -3.05
CA ASN A 7 0.07 -5.71 -3.47
C ASN A 7 -0.15 -6.89 -2.52
N GLY A 8 -1.21 -6.83 -1.72
CA GLY A 8 -1.63 -7.89 -0.82
C GLY A 8 -2.41 -9.04 -1.50
N SER A 9 -2.71 -8.93 -2.80
CA SER A 9 -3.43 -9.99 -3.50
C SER A 9 -2.58 -11.24 -3.67
N PRO A 10 -3.09 -12.46 -3.40
CA PRO A 10 -2.38 -13.70 -3.73
C PRO A 10 -2.30 -13.94 -5.25
N ARG A 11 -3.08 -13.23 -6.05
CA ARG A 11 -3.08 -13.33 -7.51
C ARG A 11 -2.17 -12.24 -8.09
N LYS A 12 -0.99 -12.62 -8.57
CA LYS A 12 0.01 -11.69 -9.12
C LYS A 12 -0.56 -10.74 -10.19
N ASP A 13 -1.38 -11.26 -11.11
CA ASP A 13 -2.02 -10.47 -12.18
C ASP A 13 -3.53 -10.35 -11.94
N GLY A 14 -3.95 -10.17 -10.69
CA GLY A 14 -5.35 -10.06 -10.28
C GLY A 14 -5.89 -8.63 -10.39
N ASN A 15 -7.17 -8.46 -10.01
CA ASN A 15 -7.85 -7.17 -10.07
C ASN A 15 -7.13 -6.07 -9.28
N THR A 16 -6.51 -6.41 -8.14
CA THR A 16 -5.73 -5.44 -7.35
C THR A 16 -4.53 -4.90 -8.12
N THR A 17 -3.78 -5.78 -8.82
CA THR A 17 -2.66 -5.38 -9.67
C THR A 17 -3.11 -4.46 -10.80
N ILE A 18 -4.26 -4.76 -11.42
CA ILE A 18 -4.84 -3.93 -12.48
C ILE A 18 -5.12 -2.52 -11.97
N LEU A 19 -5.76 -2.40 -10.80
CA LEU A 19 -6.04 -1.10 -10.19
C LEU A 19 -4.75 -0.32 -9.87
N ILE A 20 -3.73 -0.98 -9.28
CA ILE A 20 -2.42 -0.37 -9.02
C ILE A 20 -1.79 0.13 -10.32
N ASN A 21 -1.82 -0.68 -11.39
CA ASN A 21 -1.23 -0.30 -12.67
C ASN A 21 -1.93 0.90 -13.32
N HIS A 22 -3.23 1.09 -13.12
CA HIS A 22 -3.92 2.31 -13.57
C HIS A 22 -3.44 3.54 -12.78
N VAL A 23 -3.17 3.44 -11.48
CA VAL A 23 -2.54 4.52 -10.70
C VAL A 23 -1.13 4.80 -11.23
N PHE A 24 -0.32 3.76 -11.43
CA PHE A 24 1.06 3.86 -11.90
C PHE A 24 1.17 4.56 -13.25
N ARG A 25 0.31 4.21 -14.22
CA ARG A 25 0.30 4.87 -15.53
C ARG A 25 0.11 6.39 -15.43
N GLU A 26 -0.69 6.87 -14.50
CA GLU A 26 -0.87 8.32 -14.31
C GLU A 26 0.35 8.96 -13.63
N LEU A 27 1.01 8.26 -12.70
CA LEU A 27 2.26 8.71 -12.08
C LEU A 27 3.42 8.78 -13.09
N GLU A 28 3.55 7.75 -13.91
CA GLU A 28 4.61 7.63 -14.94
C GLU A 28 4.49 8.70 -16.03
N LYS A 29 3.27 9.09 -16.43
CA LYS A 29 3.03 10.23 -17.33
C LYS A 29 3.62 11.53 -16.78
N GLU A 30 3.73 11.65 -15.48
CA GLU A 30 4.25 12.81 -14.77
C GLU A 30 5.72 12.67 -14.36
N GLY A 31 6.41 11.63 -14.88
CA GLY A 31 7.84 11.38 -14.64
C GLY A 31 8.17 10.84 -13.25
N ILE A 32 7.18 10.27 -12.55
CA ILE A 32 7.36 9.67 -11.23
C ILE A 32 7.67 8.18 -11.39
N GLU A 33 8.78 7.72 -10.80
CA GLU A 33 9.18 6.31 -10.79
C GLU A 33 8.17 5.49 -9.98
N THR A 34 7.83 4.30 -10.48
CA THR A 34 6.92 3.38 -9.79
C THR A 34 7.56 2.03 -9.54
N GLU A 35 7.25 1.41 -8.39
CA GLU A 35 7.72 0.07 -8.05
C GLU A 35 6.57 -0.73 -7.43
N LEU A 36 6.32 -1.95 -7.94
CA LEU A 36 5.33 -2.88 -7.40
C LEU A 36 6.00 -3.98 -6.59
N VAL A 37 5.66 -4.10 -5.32
CA VAL A 37 6.06 -5.19 -4.43
C VAL A 37 4.90 -6.15 -4.25
N GLN A 38 5.06 -7.37 -4.72
CA GLN A 38 4.10 -8.45 -4.51
C GLN A 38 4.36 -9.11 -3.16
N LEU A 39 3.39 -9.08 -2.23
CA LEU A 39 3.55 -9.71 -0.90
C LEU A 39 3.35 -11.21 -0.96
N SER A 40 2.38 -11.68 -1.75
CA SER A 40 2.07 -13.10 -1.87
C SER A 40 3.15 -13.86 -2.66
N GLY A 41 3.34 -15.13 -2.31
CA GLY A 41 4.40 -15.98 -2.88
C GLY A 41 5.77 -15.76 -2.20
N ARG A 42 5.85 -14.85 -1.26
CA ARG A 42 6.99 -14.61 -0.37
C ARG A 42 6.51 -14.66 1.08
N GLU A 43 7.33 -15.15 1.97
CA GLU A 43 6.94 -15.24 3.36
C GLU A 43 6.90 -13.86 4.01
N ILE A 44 5.82 -13.57 4.73
CA ILE A 44 5.68 -12.41 5.60
C ILE A 44 4.86 -12.81 6.82
N ARG A 45 5.45 -12.75 8.01
CA ARG A 45 4.81 -13.14 9.26
C ARG A 45 4.26 -11.94 10.01
N GLY A 46 3.23 -12.17 10.83
CA GLY A 46 2.68 -11.17 11.73
C GLY A 46 3.69 -10.70 12.77
N CYS A 47 3.42 -9.55 13.38
CA CYS A 47 4.23 -9.04 14.49
C CYS A 47 4.13 -9.97 15.70
N ILE A 48 5.27 -10.35 16.27
CA ILE A 48 5.35 -11.22 17.47
C ILE A 48 5.45 -10.42 18.78
N ALA A 49 5.24 -9.11 18.72
CA ALA A 49 5.27 -8.19 19.87
C ALA A 49 6.54 -8.30 20.75
N CYS A 50 7.70 -8.59 20.14
CA CYS A 50 8.97 -8.70 20.86
C CYS A 50 9.58 -7.35 21.28
N TYR A 51 9.07 -6.24 20.79
CA TYR A 51 9.50 -4.84 21.06
C TYR A 51 10.96 -4.52 20.73
N LYS A 52 11.73 -5.44 20.11
CA LYS A 52 13.14 -5.20 19.77
C LYS A 52 13.36 -4.00 18.82
N CYS A 53 12.37 -3.64 18.00
CA CYS A 53 12.44 -2.43 17.17
C CYS A 53 12.54 -1.14 18.02
N PHE A 54 11.97 -1.12 19.24
CA PHE A 54 12.07 0.00 20.19
C PHE A 54 13.41 0.03 20.94
N GLU A 55 14.05 -1.13 21.10
CA GLU A 55 15.37 -1.25 21.72
C GLU A 55 16.47 -0.89 20.72
N ASN A 56 16.46 -1.55 19.55
CA ASN A 56 17.49 -1.42 18.51
C ASN A 56 17.46 -0.05 17.82
N LYS A 57 16.27 0.46 17.46
CA LYS A 57 16.07 1.71 16.71
C LYS A 57 16.91 1.80 15.43
N ASP A 58 17.07 0.67 14.76
CA ASP A 58 17.87 0.50 13.54
C ASP A 58 17.04 0.55 12.24
N GLN A 59 15.78 1.01 12.34
CA GLN A 59 14.80 1.08 11.26
C GLN A 59 14.37 -0.29 10.71
N HIS A 60 14.64 -1.37 11.45
CA HIS A 60 14.33 -2.74 11.04
C HIS A 60 13.50 -3.48 12.10
N CYS A 61 12.74 -4.47 11.60
CA CYS A 61 12.16 -5.49 12.46
C CYS A 61 13.23 -6.52 12.81
N ALA A 62 13.24 -6.98 14.07
CA ALA A 62 14.19 -8.00 14.52
C ALA A 62 13.97 -9.38 13.88
N VAL A 63 12.77 -9.65 13.34
CA VAL A 63 12.49 -10.85 12.53
C VAL A 63 13.00 -10.59 11.12
N LYS A 64 14.02 -11.37 10.69
CA LYS A 64 14.79 -11.11 9.46
C LYS A 64 14.62 -12.18 8.37
N ASP A 65 13.89 -13.24 8.65
CA ASP A 65 13.76 -14.42 7.79
C ASP A 65 12.56 -14.34 6.81
N ASP A 66 12.09 -13.09 6.54
CA ASP A 66 11.00 -12.80 5.61
C ASP A 66 11.17 -11.43 4.92
N ILE A 67 10.22 -11.07 4.04
CA ILE A 67 10.32 -9.85 3.21
C ILE A 67 10.02 -8.54 3.94
N ALA A 68 9.61 -8.56 5.22
CA ALA A 68 9.12 -7.34 5.86
C ALA A 68 10.15 -6.22 5.92
N ASN A 69 11.42 -6.53 6.19
CA ASN A 69 12.47 -5.52 6.23
C ASN A 69 12.76 -4.91 4.85
N GLU A 70 12.76 -5.72 3.78
CA GLU A 70 12.84 -5.21 2.41
C GLU A 70 11.69 -4.24 2.10
N CYS A 71 10.47 -4.58 2.52
CA CYS A 71 9.31 -3.71 2.35
C CYS A 71 9.46 -2.39 3.14
N ILE A 72 9.94 -2.46 4.38
CA ILE A 72 10.19 -1.28 5.22
C ILE A 72 11.22 -0.36 4.58
N GLU A 73 12.34 -0.88 4.09
CA GLU A 73 13.36 -0.12 3.40
C GLU A 73 12.81 0.61 2.17
N LYS A 74 12.01 -0.09 1.34
CA LYS A 74 11.34 0.51 0.18
C LYS A 74 10.35 1.61 0.58
N MET A 75 9.60 1.43 1.67
CA MET A 75 8.72 2.48 2.22
C MET A 75 9.51 3.71 2.68
N ILE A 76 10.68 3.51 3.29
CA ILE A 76 11.54 4.60 3.75
C ILE A 76 12.10 5.41 2.56
N GLN A 77 12.52 4.73 1.50
CA GLN A 77 13.15 5.35 0.32
C GLN A 77 12.17 6.10 -0.58
N ALA A 78 10.89 5.72 -0.61
CA ALA A 78 9.89 6.31 -1.48
C ALA A 78 9.26 7.58 -0.88
N GLU A 79 8.90 8.55 -1.73
CA GLU A 79 8.10 9.73 -1.35
C GLU A 79 6.61 9.40 -1.27
N GLY A 80 6.15 8.38 -1.99
CA GLY A 80 4.76 7.95 -1.98
C GLY A 80 4.59 6.45 -1.71
N ILE A 81 3.54 6.11 -0.95
CA ILE A 81 3.19 4.73 -0.59
C ILE A 81 1.77 4.44 -1.04
N LEU A 82 1.60 3.40 -1.86
CA LEU A 82 0.30 2.90 -2.32
C LEU A 82 0.08 1.49 -1.74
N LEU A 83 -1.00 1.30 -0.97
CA LEU A 83 -1.40 -0.03 -0.51
C LEU A 83 -2.54 -0.55 -1.36
N GLY A 84 -2.43 -1.79 -1.83
CA GLY A 84 -3.47 -2.46 -2.60
C GLY A 84 -3.86 -3.80 -1.98
N SER A 85 -5.15 -4.01 -1.71
CA SER A 85 -5.65 -5.28 -1.21
C SER A 85 -6.97 -5.69 -1.87
N PRO A 86 -7.18 -6.97 -2.15
CA PRO A 86 -8.53 -7.47 -2.34
C PRO A 86 -9.24 -7.52 -1.00
N VAL A 87 -10.57 -7.54 -1.04
CA VAL A 87 -11.38 -7.81 0.16
C VAL A 87 -11.36 -9.31 0.46
N TYR A 88 -10.73 -9.71 1.56
CA TYR A 88 -10.73 -11.07 2.07
C TYR A 88 -11.46 -11.13 3.41
N PHE A 89 -12.59 -11.83 3.42
CA PHE A 89 -13.46 -11.95 4.58
C PHE A 89 -13.72 -10.59 5.28
N THR A 90 -14.12 -9.59 4.46
CA THR A 90 -14.46 -8.21 4.84
C THR A 90 -13.30 -7.26 5.14
N ASP A 91 -12.05 -7.69 5.10
CA ASP A 91 -10.87 -6.87 5.42
C ASP A 91 -9.73 -7.09 4.41
N VAL A 92 -8.54 -6.55 4.70
CA VAL A 92 -7.30 -6.79 3.95
C VAL A 92 -6.85 -8.25 4.05
N THR A 93 -5.95 -8.68 3.17
CA THR A 93 -5.30 -9.99 3.29
C THR A 93 -4.40 -10.07 4.52
N SER A 94 -4.12 -11.28 4.99
CA SER A 94 -3.21 -11.53 6.11
C SER A 94 -1.81 -10.96 5.88
N GLU A 95 -1.29 -11.07 4.65
CA GLU A 95 0.01 -10.54 4.25
C GLU A 95 0.05 -9.01 4.33
N MET A 96 -1.01 -8.34 3.89
CA MET A 96 -1.13 -6.89 4.02
C MET A 96 -1.20 -6.47 5.49
N LYS A 97 -1.96 -7.20 6.31
CA LYS A 97 -2.04 -6.90 7.75
C LYS A 97 -0.70 -7.11 8.45
N ALA A 98 0.02 -8.20 8.12
CA ALA A 98 1.35 -8.46 8.66
C ALA A 98 2.35 -7.33 8.31
N LEU A 99 2.31 -6.84 7.07
CA LEU A 99 3.11 -5.69 6.64
C LEU A 99 2.76 -4.43 7.44
N ILE A 100 1.46 -4.10 7.56
CA ILE A 100 0.98 -2.93 8.31
C ILE A 100 1.46 -2.97 9.76
N ASP A 101 1.28 -4.10 10.45
CA ASP A 101 1.64 -4.21 11.85
C ASP A 101 3.15 -4.05 12.06
N ARG A 102 3.95 -4.73 11.26
CA ARG A 102 5.40 -4.71 11.43
C ARG A 102 6.03 -3.40 11.01
N SER A 103 5.64 -2.86 9.84
CA SER A 103 6.17 -1.59 9.36
C SER A 103 5.71 -0.42 10.24
N GLY A 104 4.47 -0.47 10.73
CA GLY A 104 3.94 0.53 11.66
C GLY A 104 4.70 0.59 12.99
N PHE A 105 4.95 -0.57 13.62
CA PHE A 105 5.74 -0.62 14.86
C PHE A 105 7.19 -0.17 14.65
N VAL A 106 7.83 -0.56 13.54
CA VAL A 106 9.19 -0.10 13.23
C VAL A 106 9.20 1.41 12.99
N SER A 107 8.25 1.95 12.26
CA SER A 107 8.15 3.40 12.04
C SER A 107 7.97 4.17 13.35
N LEU A 108 7.05 3.72 14.20
CA LEU A 108 6.79 4.33 15.50
C LEU A 108 8.04 4.32 16.40
N ALA A 109 8.73 3.18 16.47
CA ALA A 109 9.94 3.00 17.26
C ALA A 109 11.11 3.90 16.84
N ASN A 110 11.12 4.32 15.56
CA ASN A 110 12.18 5.13 14.96
C ASN A 110 11.75 6.58 14.66
N GLY A 111 10.79 7.11 15.41
CA GLY A 111 10.41 8.53 15.35
C GLY A 111 9.48 8.91 14.19
N GLY A 112 8.84 7.93 13.55
CA GLY A 112 7.86 8.18 12.48
C GLY A 112 8.50 8.25 11.09
N LEU A 113 9.05 7.12 10.62
CA LEU A 113 9.79 7.01 9.34
C LEU A 113 8.96 7.40 8.10
N TYR A 114 7.63 7.35 8.21
CA TYR A 114 6.72 7.60 7.08
C TYR A 114 6.06 8.97 7.13
N LYS A 115 6.38 9.78 8.13
CA LYS A 115 5.80 11.11 8.32
C LYS A 115 5.92 11.97 7.05
N ASN A 116 4.81 12.61 6.70
CA ASN A 116 4.65 13.50 5.53
C ASN A 116 4.75 12.82 4.15
N LYS A 117 4.96 11.50 4.06
CA LYS A 117 4.89 10.79 2.77
C LYS A 117 3.47 10.82 2.21
N VAL A 118 3.35 10.92 0.90
CA VAL A 118 2.05 10.86 0.22
C VAL A 118 1.54 9.41 0.22
N SER A 119 0.29 9.20 0.57
CA SER A 119 -0.28 7.86 0.65
C SER A 119 -1.64 7.74 -0.03
N ALA A 120 -1.92 6.54 -0.54
CA ALA A 120 -3.20 6.19 -1.15
C ALA A 120 -3.47 4.70 -0.99
N ALA A 121 -4.73 4.28 -1.17
CA ALA A 121 -5.09 2.87 -1.17
C ALA A 121 -6.01 2.51 -2.33
N VAL A 122 -5.85 1.28 -2.85
CA VAL A 122 -6.76 0.66 -3.82
C VAL A 122 -7.32 -0.64 -3.27
N VAL A 123 -8.60 -0.87 -3.50
CA VAL A 123 -9.33 -2.06 -3.03
C VAL A 123 -10.04 -2.73 -4.20
N ALA A 124 -9.72 -3.99 -4.44
CA ALA A 124 -10.48 -4.84 -5.35
C ALA A 124 -11.56 -5.60 -4.58
N VAL A 125 -12.82 -5.38 -4.92
CA VAL A 125 -13.95 -5.97 -4.21
C VAL A 125 -14.89 -6.72 -5.16
N ARG A 126 -15.46 -7.84 -4.69
CA ARG A 126 -16.51 -8.54 -5.43
C ARG A 126 -17.88 -7.89 -5.23
N ARG A 127 -18.22 -7.50 -3.98
CA ARG A 127 -19.56 -7.05 -3.59
C ARG A 127 -19.57 -6.10 -2.39
N SER A 128 -18.97 -6.49 -1.26
CA SER A 128 -19.04 -5.77 0.01
C SER A 128 -17.71 -5.83 0.76
N GLY A 129 -17.55 -5.02 1.80
CA GLY A 129 -16.35 -4.97 2.64
C GLY A 129 -15.28 -3.97 2.19
N ALA A 130 -15.43 -3.32 1.04
CA ALA A 130 -14.41 -2.41 0.51
C ALA A 130 -14.08 -1.25 1.47
N ILE A 131 -15.09 -0.66 2.11
CA ILE A 131 -14.89 0.47 3.03
C ILE A 131 -14.13 0.03 4.28
N HIS A 132 -14.44 -1.16 4.83
CA HIS A 132 -13.72 -1.67 5.98
C HIS A 132 -12.26 -1.98 5.64
N THR A 133 -12.02 -2.68 4.53
CA THR A 133 -10.67 -2.94 4.00
C THR A 133 -9.87 -1.65 3.79
N PHE A 134 -10.51 -0.62 3.23
CA PHE A 134 -9.89 0.69 3.06
C PHE A 134 -9.55 1.33 4.41
N ASN A 135 -10.46 1.25 5.40
CA ASN A 135 -10.23 1.84 6.72
C ASN A 135 -9.03 1.21 7.44
N THR A 136 -8.82 -0.10 7.32
CA THR A 136 -7.62 -0.76 7.87
C THR A 136 -6.33 -0.14 7.33
N MET A 137 -6.25 0.09 6.01
CA MET A 137 -5.09 0.75 5.40
C MET A 137 -5.00 2.24 5.77
N THR A 138 -6.15 2.92 5.88
CA THR A 138 -6.21 4.34 6.28
C THR A 138 -5.67 4.56 7.68
N HIS A 139 -6.01 3.71 8.63
CA HIS A 139 -5.50 3.82 10.00
C HIS A 139 -3.97 3.70 10.05
N PHE A 140 -3.36 2.85 9.22
CA PHE A 140 -1.91 2.79 9.08
C PHE A 140 -1.33 4.12 8.58
N PHE A 141 -1.91 4.71 7.54
CA PHE A 141 -1.45 5.99 7.00
C PHE A 141 -1.57 7.12 8.03
N LEU A 142 -2.71 7.21 8.71
CA LEU A 142 -2.95 8.23 9.73
C LEU A 142 -2.03 8.07 10.94
N ALA A 143 -1.86 6.84 11.44
CA ALA A 143 -0.92 6.55 12.53
C ALA A 143 0.54 6.85 12.14
N GLY A 144 0.91 6.61 10.88
CA GLY A 144 2.19 6.96 10.30
C GLY A 144 2.37 8.44 9.98
N GLN A 145 1.38 9.30 10.27
CA GLN A 145 1.37 10.74 9.97
C GLN A 145 1.62 11.04 8.48
N MET A 146 1.14 10.15 7.60
CA MET A 146 1.22 10.32 6.15
C MET A 146 0.09 11.22 5.64
N VAL A 147 0.28 11.80 4.46
CA VAL A 147 -0.76 12.59 3.78
C VAL A 147 -1.60 11.68 2.89
N LEU A 148 -2.79 11.32 3.35
CA LEU A 148 -3.71 10.48 2.60
C LEU A 148 -4.41 11.31 1.51
N ILE A 149 -4.19 10.97 0.23
CA ILE A 149 -4.77 11.70 -0.90
C ILE A 149 -6.14 11.17 -1.33
N GLY A 150 -6.42 9.91 -1.03
CA GLY A 150 -7.70 9.30 -1.39
C GLY A 150 -7.65 7.78 -1.54
N ARG A 151 -8.70 7.26 -2.19
CA ARG A 151 -8.86 5.83 -2.43
C ARG A 151 -9.33 5.55 -3.86
N GLY A 152 -9.06 4.33 -4.34
CA GLY A 152 -9.72 3.74 -5.50
C GLY A 152 -10.37 2.40 -5.13
N ILE A 153 -11.59 2.18 -5.58
CA ILE A 153 -12.30 0.91 -5.40
C ILE A 153 -12.72 0.42 -6.78
N GLY A 154 -12.40 -0.85 -7.08
CA GLY A 154 -12.85 -1.50 -8.30
C GLY A 154 -13.60 -2.78 -8.01
N VAL A 155 -14.70 -2.99 -8.72
CA VAL A 155 -15.60 -4.15 -8.57
C VAL A 155 -15.27 -5.21 -9.60
N GLY A 156 -15.01 -6.44 -9.14
CA GLY A 156 -14.77 -7.58 -10.02
C GLY A 156 -14.60 -8.86 -9.21
N ARG A 157 -15.21 -9.95 -9.68
CA ARG A 157 -15.13 -11.28 -9.06
C ARG A 157 -13.98 -12.10 -9.61
N ASN A 158 -13.93 -12.23 -10.92
CA ASN A 158 -12.92 -13.02 -11.61
C ASN A 158 -11.73 -12.15 -12.00
N LYS A 159 -10.60 -12.79 -12.33
CA LYS A 159 -9.40 -12.11 -12.81
C LYS A 159 -9.73 -11.26 -14.03
N GLY A 160 -9.36 -9.98 -14.01
CA GLY A 160 -9.56 -9.03 -15.10
C GLY A 160 -10.95 -8.38 -15.17
N GLU A 161 -11.94 -8.84 -14.39
CA GLU A 161 -13.29 -8.25 -14.44
C GLU A 161 -13.34 -6.79 -14.01
N VAL A 162 -12.41 -6.35 -13.18
CA VAL A 162 -12.33 -4.95 -12.74
C VAL A 162 -12.15 -3.97 -13.91
N GLU A 163 -11.62 -4.41 -15.05
CA GLU A 163 -11.52 -3.57 -16.28
C GLU A 163 -12.88 -3.19 -16.85
N LYS A 164 -13.95 -3.91 -16.48
CA LYS A 164 -15.34 -3.62 -16.89
C LYS A 164 -16.03 -2.64 -15.95
N ASP A 165 -15.44 -2.33 -14.81
CA ASP A 165 -15.93 -1.34 -13.86
C ASP A 165 -15.39 0.04 -14.25
N GLU A 166 -16.06 0.69 -15.20
CA GLU A 166 -15.64 1.98 -15.75
C GLU A 166 -15.50 3.06 -14.65
N GLU A 167 -16.42 3.09 -13.69
CA GLU A 167 -16.37 4.03 -12.56
C GLU A 167 -15.16 3.76 -11.66
N GLY A 168 -14.94 2.49 -11.31
CA GLY A 168 -13.79 2.07 -10.51
C GLY A 168 -12.46 2.40 -11.21
N ILE A 169 -12.33 2.10 -12.51
CA ILE A 169 -11.14 2.44 -13.30
C ILE A 169 -10.94 3.95 -13.38
N GLN A 170 -12.00 4.73 -13.60
CA GLN A 170 -11.89 6.19 -13.63
C GLN A 170 -11.46 6.73 -12.26
N SER A 171 -11.97 6.17 -11.16
CA SER A 171 -11.61 6.60 -9.80
C SER A 171 -10.11 6.38 -9.50
N VAL A 172 -9.51 5.26 -9.93
CA VAL A 172 -8.08 5.01 -9.70
C VAL A 172 -7.18 5.86 -10.62
N LYS A 173 -7.64 6.21 -11.83
CA LYS A 173 -6.92 7.18 -12.68
C LYS A 173 -6.87 8.55 -12.02
N VAL A 174 -8.01 9.05 -11.55
CA VAL A 174 -8.08 10.32 -10.81
C VAL A 174 -7.20 10.27 -9.56
N LEU A 175 -7.19 9.15 -8.84
CA LEU A 175 -6.32 8.95 -7.69
C LEU A 175 -4.83 9.11 -8.05
N GLY A 176 -4.39 8.48 -9.16
CA GLY A 176 -3.01 8.61 -9.67
C GLY A 176 -2.64 10.04 -10.03
N GLN A 177 -3.52 10.76 -10.74
CA GLN A 177 -3.34 12.16 -11.10
C GLN A 177 -3.20 13.07 -9.86
N ARG A 178 -4.07 12.87 -8.87
CA ARG A 178 -4.01 13.62 -7.62
C ARG A 178 -2.77 13.31 -6.81
N MET A 179 -2.34 12.03 -6.80
CA MET A 179 -1.11 11.62 -6.13
C MET A 179 0.12 12.26 -6.79
N ALA A 180 0.18 12.28 -8.11
CA ALA A 180 1.24 12.96 -8.86
C ALA A 180 1.28 14.46 -8.57
N TRP A 181 0.11 15.11 -8.61
CA TRP A 181 -0.01 16.53 -8.29
C TRP A 181 0.54 16.87 -6.89
N LEU A 182 0.15 16.08 -5.87
CA LEU A 182 0.59 16.33 -4.50
C LEU A 182 2.08 16.07 -4.31
N LEU A 183 2.61 14.99 -4.90
CA LEU A 183 4.04 14.68 -4.87
C LEU A 183 4.87 15.83 -5.45
N LYS A 184 4.46 16.38 -6.59
CA LYS A 184 5.12 17.55 -7.19
C LYS A 184 5.01 18.81 -6.33
N LYS A 185 3.96 18.98 -5.54
CA LYS A 185 3.81 20.12 -4.63
C LYS A 185 4.68 20.02 -3.38
N ILE A 186 4.98 18.80 -2.93
CA ILE A 186 5.76 18.58 -1.69
C ILE A 186 7.24 18.42 -1.99
N TYR A 187 7.60 17.77 -3.10
CA TYR A 187 8.97 17.33 -3.40
C TYR A 187 9.53 17.88 -4.72
N GLY A 188 8.76 18.61 -5.52
CA GLY A 188 9.14 19.19 -6.81
C GLY A 188 9.58 20.65 -6.78
#